data_309caf8b8477d11bf81f93beba6db689
#
_entry.id   309caf8b8477d11bf81f93beba6db689
#
_cell.length_a   1.000
_cell.length_b   1.000
_cell.length_c   1.000
_cell.angle_alpha   90.00
_cell.angle_beta   90.00
_cell.angle_gamma   90.00
#
_symmetry.space_group_name_H-M   'P 1'
#
loop_
_entity.id
_entity.type
_entity.pdbx_description
1 polymer ?
#
loop_
_entity_poly.entity_id
_entity_poly.type
_entity_poly.pdbx_seq_one_letter_code
_entity_poly.pdbx_strand_id
1 'polypeptide(L)'
;MPAIELIIDGRSFTGDSASGHEAMGEHFRIELHVAGDGNDKPVDLVGKSCTVNLTSRNAATLTIAGIVRHVRSAFGDGGQGLEVEVGPALEILAHGRSSRVYLEKTAAEIAKDITQGGFTVGTDYEAPAQTGARAYTTQYREDDWSFLDRVMREEGFSWFYEHGNETKLRFLDDSTSAESLGDPFVHRY
;
A
#
# COMPACT_ATOMS: atom_id res chain seq x y z
N MET A 1 12.14 -17.63 16.09
CA MET A 1 13.15 -16.63 15.75
C MET A 1 12.47 -15.56 14.93
N PRO A 2 12.88 -14.31 15.02
CA PRO A 2 12.38 -13.30 14.08
C PRO A 2 12.71 -13.75 12.66
N ALA A 3 11.75 -13.63 11.75
CA ALA A 3 11.93 -14.03 10.37
C ALA A 3 11.32 -12.96 9.46
N ILE A 4 12.00 -12.72 8.35
CA ILE A 4 11.54 -11.86 7.27
C ILE A 4 11.37 -12.74 6.05
N GLU A 5 10.18 -12.75 5.49
CA GLU A 5 9.86 -13.48 4.28
C GLU A 5 9.20 -12.53 3.29
N LEU A 6 9.67 -12.53 2.05
CA LEU A 6 9.05 -11.84 0.94
C LEU A 6 8.56 -12.89 -0.06
N ILE A 7 7.28 -12.86 -0.39
CA ILE A 7 6.69 -13.74 -1.40
C ILE A 7 6.34 -12.88 -2.61
N ILE A 8 6.91 -13.16 -3.77
CA ILE A 8 6.63 -12.46 -5.03
C ILE A 8 6.11 -13.50 -6.03
N ASP A 9 4.89 -13.31 -6.53
CA ASP A 9 4.28 -14.19 -7.53
C ASP A 9 4.35 -15.68 -7.14
N GLY A 10 4.16 -15.98 -5.83
CA GLY A 10 4.21 -17.33 -5.25
C GLY A 10 5.63 -17.87 -4.96
N ARG A 11 6.69 -17.13 -5.23
CA ARG A 11 8.07 -17.48 -4.89
C ARG A 11 8.46 -16.82 -3.57
N SER A 12 9.04 -17.60 -2.66
CA SER A 12 9.49 -17.09 -1.35
C SER A 12 10.97 -16.73 -1.38
N PHE A 13 11.29 -15.59 -0.77
CA PHE A 13 12.63 -15.06 -0.55
C PHE A 13 12.83 -14.83 0.94
N THR A 14 13.93 -15.35 1.48
CA THR A 14 14.28 -15.09 2.89
C THR A 14 14.97 -13.73 3.00
N GLY A 15 14.47 -12.90 3.93
CA GLY A 15 15.00 -11.57 4.18
C GLY A 15 16.04 -11.56 5.31
N ASP A 16 17.07 -10.75 5.14
CA ASP A 16 18.11 -10.49 6.14
C ASP A 16 17.78 -9.24 6.96
N SER A 17 17.18 -8.26 6.33
CA SER A 17 16.73 -7.02 6.98
C SER A 17 15.50 -6.43 6.30
N ALA A 18 14.72 -5.69 7.07
CA ALA A 18 13.60 -4.89 6.60
C ALA A 18 13.57 -3.56 7.34
N SER A 19 13.27 -2.50 6.61
CA SER A 19 12.94 -1.20 7.16
C SER A 19 11.69 -0.68 6.46
N GLY A 20 10.92 0.17 7.12
CA GLY A 20 9.71 0.70 6.51
C GLY A 20 9.22 1.96 7.17
N HIS A 21 8.36 2.65 6.45
CA HIS A 21 7.63 3.82 6.91
C HIS A 21 6.16 3.69 6.54
N GLU A 22 5.31 4.00 7.49
CA GLU A 22 3.87 4.09 7.32
C GLU A 22 3.31 5.20 8.21
N ALA A 23 2.41 5.99 7.68
CA ALA A 23 1.72 7.04 8.41
C ALA A 23 0.31 7.26 7.84
N MET A 24 -0.57 7.88 8.64
CA MET A 24 -1.87 8.33 8.14
C MET A 24 -1.67 9.37 7.03
N GLY A 25 -2.41 9.19 5.94
CA GLY A 25 -2.35 10.09 4.79
C GLY A 25 -1.10 9.92 3.92
N GLU A 26 -0.34 8.84 4.12
CA GLU A 26 0.87 8.52 3.35
C GLU A 26 0.84 7.07 2.84
N HIS A 27 1.43 6.85 1.68
CA HIS A 27 1.67 5.51 1.19
C HIS A 27 2.76 4.84 2.02
N PHE A 28 2.53 3.60 2.43
CA PHE A 28 3.57 2.83 3.09
C PHE A 28 4.70 2.48 2.12
N ARG A 29 5.89 2.35 2.67
CA ARG A 29 7.08 1.91 1.95
C ARG A 29 7.87 0.95 2.82
N ILE A 30 8.21 -0.21 2.26
CA ILE A 30 9.02 -1.22 2.93
C ILE A 30 10.21 -1.54 2.05
N GLU A 31 11.39 -1.39 2.60
CA GLU A 31 12.64 -1.77 1.97
C GLU A 31 13.14 -3.06 2.60
N LEU A 32 13.47 -4.04 1.77
CA LEU A 32 13.87 -5.37 2.17
C LEU A 32 15.20 -5.73 1.53
N HIS A 33 16.07 -6.34 2.30
CA HIS A 33 17.22 -7.07 1.82
C HIS A 33 16.88 -8.56 1.84
N VAL A 34 16.90 -9.23 0.68
CA VAL A 34 16.55 -10.65 0.57
C VAL A 34 17.64 -11.41 -0.17
N ALA A 35 17.82 -12.68 0.20
CA ALA A 35 18.73 -13.58 -0.50
C ALA A 35 18.19 -13.85 -1.92
N GLY A 36 19.04 -13.69 -2.93
CA GLY A 36 18.77 -14.06 -4.31
C GLY A 36 19.45 -15.39 -4.67
N ASP A 37 18.92 -16.08 -5.66
CA ASP A 37 19.53 -17.32 -6.18
C ASP A 37 20.54 -17.08 -7.33
N GLY A 38 20.82 -15.80 -7.62
CA GLY A 38 21.74 -15.40 -8.69
C GLY A 38 21.13 -15.40 -10.10
N ASN A 39 19.95 -15.98 -10.27
CA ASN A 39 19.24 -16.04 -11.55
C ASN A 39 18.11 -15.01 -11.65
N ASP A 40 17.78 -14.36 -10.55
CA ASP A 40 16.71 -13.37 -10.52
C ASP A 40 17.11 -12.12 -11.30
N LYS A 41 16.27 -11.77 -12.25
CA LYS A 41 16.40 -10.51 -12.97
C LYS A 41 15.51 -9.46 -12.30
N PRO A 42 16.08 -8.39 -11.74
CA PRO A 42 15.28 -7.35 -11.06
C PRO A 42 14.09 -6.86 -11.87
N VAL A 43 14.26 -6.69 -13.19
CA VAL A 43 13.22 -6.18 -14.08
C VAL A 43 11.97 -7.08 -14.14
N ASP A 44 12.15 -8.40 -13.95
CA ASP A 44 11.03 -9.36 -14.04
C ASP A 44 10.18 -9.37 -12.76
N LEU A 45 10.67 -8.77 -11.68
CA LEU A 45 10.00 -8.70 -10.38
C LEU A 45 9.22 -7.40 -10.18
N VAL A 46 9.61 -6.31 -10.85
CA VAL A 46 8.94 -5.01 -10.71
C VAL A 46 7.49 -5.08 -11.19
N GLY A 47 6.58 -4.50 -10.43
CA GLY A 47 5.14 -4.49 -10.71
C GLY A 47 4.41 -5.77 -10.31
N LYS A 48 5.13 -6.80 -9.82
CA LYS A 48 4.52 -8.04 -9.34
C LYS A 48 3.86 -7.85 -7.99
N SER A 49 2.76 -8.58 -7.77
CA SER A 49 2.15 -8.69 -6.45
C SER A 49 3.09 -9.40 -5.49
N CYS A 50 3.15 -8.90 -4.27
CA CYS A 50 3.98 -9.49 -3.24
C CYS A 50 3.32 -9.43 -1.87
N THR A 51 3.81 -10.28 -0.98
CA THR A 51 3.45 -10.31 0.44
C THR A 51 4.72 -10.30 1.28
N VAL A 52 4.77 -9.40 2.23
CA VAL A 52 5.86 -9.31 3.22
C VAL A 52 5.33 -9.88 4.53
N ASN A 53 6.01 -10.87 5.08
CA ASN A 53 5.74 -11.45 6.40
C ASN A 53 6.88 -11.10 7.35
N LEU A 54 6.57 -10.28 8.36
CA LEU A 54 7.51 -9.90 9.42
C LEU A 54 7.12 -10.63 10.69
N THR A 55 7.88 -11.64 11.07
CA THR A 55 7.63 -12.41 12.29
C THR A 55 8.53 -11.92 13.43
N SER A 56 7.92 -11.47 14.49
CA SER A 56 8.62 -11.01 15.70
C SER A 56 9.18 -12.17 16.54
N ARG A 57 10.01 -11.85 17.52
CA ARG A 57 10.50 -12.85 18.49
C ARG A 57 9.39 -13.55 19.26
N ASN A 58 8.25 -12.90 19.44
CA ASN A 58 7.08 -13.44 20.15
C ASN A 58 6.15 -14.24 19.23
N ALA A 59 6.61 -14.59 18.03
CA ALA A 59 5.84 -15.29 16.98
C ALA A 59 4.60 -14.53 16.46
N ALA A 60 4.44 -13.25 16.79
CA ALA A 60 3.46 -12.40 16.12
C ALA A 60 3.97 -12.10 14.71
N THR A 61 3.10 -12.26 13.71
CA THR A 61 3.42 -11.99 12.31
C THR A 61 2.59 -10.81 11.81
N LEU A 62 3.28 -9.80 11.27
CA LEU A 62 2.67 -8.74 10.48
C LEU A 62 2.77 -9.15 9.02
N THR A 63 1.63 -9.24 8.36
CA THR A 63 1.53 -9.55 6.93
C THR A 63 1.11 -8.30 6.17
N ILE A 64 1.88 -7.93 5.16
CA ILE A 64 1.64 -6.73 4.34
C ILE A 64 1.60 -7.15 2.87
N ALA A 65 0.45 -6.99 2.23
CA ALA A 65 0.30 -7.21 0.80
C ALA A 65 0.56 -5.91 0.02
N GLY A 66 1.26 -6.02 -1.10
CA GLY A 66 1.59 -4.86 -1.93
C GLY A 66 2.10 -5.26 -3.32
N ILE A 67 2.78 -4.34 -3.95
CA ILE A 67 3.50 -4.57 -5.20
C ILE A 67 4.98 -4.24 -5.04
N VAL A 68 5.79 -4.92 -5.81
CA VAL A 68 7.21 -4.61 -5.95
C VAL A 68 7.37 -3.35 -6.77
N ARG A 69 7.88 -2.28 -6.16
CA ARG A 69 8.07 -0.97 -6.79
C ARG A 69 9.44 -0.83 -7.43
N HIS A 70 10.44 -1.24 -6.70
CA HIS A 70 11.83 -1.16 -7.14
C HIS A 70 12.58 -2.41 -6.71
N VAL A 71 13.50 -2.87 -7.57
CA VAL A 71 14.42 -3.97 -7.26
C VAL A 71 15.78 -3.62 -7.81
N ARG A 72 16.80 -3.87 -7.02
CA ARG A 72 18.20 -3.82 -7.46
C ARG A 72 18.99 -5.00 -6.95
N SER A 73 19.96 -5.44 -7.73
CA SER A 73 20.90 -6.44 -7.26
C SER A 73 21.80 -5.84 -6.18
N ALA A 74 21.97 -6.56 -5.09
CA ALA A 74 22.85 -6.21 -4.00
C ALA A 74 23.95 -7.26 -3.88
N PHE A 75 25.15 -6.82 -3.53
CA PHE A 75 26.28 -7.69 -3.24
C PHE A 75 26.76 -7.39 -1.82
N GLY A 76 26.70 -8.40 -0.96
CA GLY A 76 27.12 -8.30 0.44
C GLY A 76 27.97 -9.49 0.84
N ASP A 77 28.36 -9.54 2.12
CA ASP A 77 29.18 -10.61 2.68
C ASP A 77 28.51 -12.00 2.57
N GLY A 78 27.19 -12.05 2.40
CA GLY A 78 26.39 -13.28 2.21
C GLY A 78 26.26 -13.74 0.74
N GLY A 79 26.84 -13.03 -0.23
CA GLY A 79 26.71 -13.33 -1.64
C GLY A 79 25.82 -12.35 -2.41
N GLN A 80 25.20 -12.84 -3.49
CA GLN A 80 24.29 -12.05 -4.30
C GLN A 80 22.90 -12.03 -3.65
N GLY A 81 22.38 -10.84 -3.45
CA GLY A 81 21.03 -10.59 -2.91
C GLY A 81 20.25 -9.59 -3.76
N LEU A 82 19.06 -9.28 -3.32
CA LEU A 82 18.21 -8.25 -3.89
C LEU A 82 17.81 -7.26 -2.81
N GLU A 83 17.84 -5.99 -3.14
CA GLU A 83 17.14 -4.95 -2.42
C GLU A 83 15.79 -4.72 -3.11
N VAL A 84 14.72 -4.88 -2.37
CA VAL A 84 13.36 -4.81 -2.89
C VAL A 84 12.59 -3.74 -2.13
N GLU A 85 12.00 -2.80 -2.85
CA GLU A 85 11.07 -1.82 -2.31
C GLU A 85 9.64 -2.26 -2.61
N VAL A 86 8.81 -2.33 -1.56
CA VAL A 86 7.40 -2.71 -1.62
C VAL A 86 6.53 -1.52 -1.21
N GLY A 87 5.44 -1.30 -1.91
CA GLY A 87 4.45 -0.28 -1.61
C GLY A 87 3.04 -0.71 -2.02
N PRO A 88 2.02 0.16 -1.80
CA PRO A 88 0.65 -0.14 -2.14
C PRO A 88 0.42 -0.14 -3.65
N ALA A 89 -0.43 -1.04 -4.14
CA ALA A 89 -0.79 -1.08 -5.57
C ALA A 89 -1.48 0.21 -6.02
N LEU A 90 -2.20 0.89 -5.14
CA LEU A 90 -2.90 2.14 -5.44
C LEU A 90 -1.98 3.30 -5.80
N GLU A 91 -0.71 3.23 -5.49
CA GLU A 91 0.25 4.27 -5.89
C GLU A 91 0.37 4.42 -7.42
N ILE A 92 -0.03 3.39 -8.17
CA ILE A 92 -0.11 3.49 -9.64
C ILE A 92 -1.06 4.61 -10.11
N LEU A 93 -2.05 4.98 -9.28
CA LEU A 93 -2.97 6.08 -9.56
C LEU A 93 -2.28 7.45 -9.61
N ALA A 94 -1.08 7.57 -9.04
CA ALA A 94 -0.24 8.77 -9.15
C ALA A 94 0.45 8.90 -10.53
N HIS A 95 0.35 7.86 -11.36
CA HIS A 95 0.94 7.88 -12.70
C HIS A 95 -0.11 8.29 -13.74
N GLY A 96 0.24 9.25 -14.55
CA GLY A 96 -0.64 9.79 -15.57
C GLY A 96 -1.50 10.95 -15.06
N ARG A 97 -2.06 11.71 -16.01
CA ARG A 97 -2.93 12.85 -15.71
C ARG A 97 -4.22 12.73 -16.49
N SER A 98 -5.32 12.97 -15.83
CA SER A 98 -6.67 12.89 -16.39
C SER A 98 -7.41 14.21 -16.27
N SER A 99 -8.45 14.36 -17.10
CA SER A 99 -9.44 15.42 -16.97
C SER A 99 -10.81 14.78 -17.10
N ARG A 100 -11.60 14.84 -16.04
CA ARG A 100 -12.95 14.24 -15.95
C ARG A 100 -13.87 15.19 -15.20
N VAL A 101 -15.16 15.06 -15.47
CA VAL A 101 -16.22 15.75 -14.69
C VAL A 101 -17.15 14.69 -14.15
N TYR A 102 -17.38 14.75 -12.87
CA TYR A 102 -18.35 13.91 -12.15
C TYR A 102 -19.57 14.79 -11.81
N LEU A 103 -20.76 14.36 -12.22
CA LEU A 103 -22.02 15.08 -11.99
C LEU A 103 -22.85 14.32 -10.98
N GLU A 104 -23.40 15.04 -10.03
CA GLU A 104 -24.31 14.53 -9.00
C GLU A 104 -23.78 13.28 -8.26
N LYS A 105 -22.44 13.20 -8.07
CA LYS A 105 -21.78 12.11 -7.36
C LYS A 105 -21.33 12.51 -5.96
N THR A 106 -21.39 11.55 -5.06
CA THR A 106 -20.75 11.64 -3.74
C THR A 106 -19.25 11.40 -3.84
N ALA A 107 -18.48 11.85 -2.85
CA ALA A 107 -17.05 11.55 -2.78
C ALA A 107 -16.77 10.05 -2.75
N ALA A 108 -17.63 9.27 -2.05
CA ALA A 108 -17.52 7.80 -2.00
C ALA A 108 -17.69 7.15 -3.39
N GLU A 109 -18.67 7.62 -4.18
CA GLU A 109 -18.87 7.12 -5.54
C GLU A 109 -17.72 7.48 -6.47
N ILE A 110 -17.16 8.69 -6.34
CA ILE A 110 -15.97 9.12 -7.08
C ILE A 110 -14.77 8.24 -6.72
N ALA A 111 -14.54 8.01 -5.43
CA ALA A 111 -13.46 7.15 -4.96
C ALA A 111 -13.60 5.72 -5.50
N LYS A 112 -14.82 5.17 -5.48
CA LYS A 112 -15.12 3.86 -6.05
C LYS A 112 -14.82 3.81 -7.53
N ASP A 113 -15.24 4.81 -8.29
CA ASP A 113 -14.98 4.85 -9.75
C ASP A 113 -13.48 4.88 -10.06
N ILE A 114 -12.69 5.60 -9.25
CA ILE A 114 -11.24 5.72 -9.45
C ILE A 114 -10.53 4.42 -9.07
N THR A 115 -10.86 3.86 -7.91
CA THR A 115 -10.16 2.67 -7.36
C THR A 115 -10.56 1.38 -8.07
N GLN A 116 -11.78 1.27 -8.60
CA GLN A 116 -12.26 0.09 -9.34
C GLN A 116 -12.00 0.14 -10.85
N GLY A 117 -11.46 1.23 -11.36
CA GLY A 117 -11.27 1.49 -12.79
C GLY A 117 -10.23 0.64 -13.51
N GLY A 118 -9.82 -0.51 -12.97
CA GLY A 118 -8.97 -1.47 -13.67
C GLY A 118 -7.70 -1.94 -12.93
N PHE A 119 -7.54 -1.59 -11.68
CA PHE A 119 -6.35 -1.99 -10.90
C PHE A 119 -6.72 -3.03 -9.83
N THR A 120 -6.79 -4.27 -10.24
CA THR A 120 -7.01 -5.45 -9.41
C THR A 120 -5.68 -6.00 -8.88
N VAL A 121 -4.92 -5.24 -8.14
CA VAL A 121 -3.69 -5.79 -7.55
C VAL A 121 -3.67 -5.52 -6.05
N GLY A 122 -4.13 -6.51 -5.29
CA GLY A 122 -3.73 -6.69 -3.89
C GLY A 122 -4.16 -5.63 -2.88
N THR A 123 -4.94 -4.63 -3.28
CA THR A 123 -5.43 -3.62 -2.35
C THR A 123 -6.96 -3.55 -2.44
N ASP A 124 -7.62 -3.94 -1.37
CA ASP A 124 -9.05 -3.75 -1.23
C ASP A 124 -9.33 -2.30 -0.80
N TYR A 125 -10.50 -1.81 -1.15
CA TYR A 125 -10.96 -0.46 -0.86
C TYR A 125 -12.25 -0.54 -0.05
N GLU A 126 -12.27 0.13 1.09
CA GLU A 126 -13.49 0.30 1.85
C GLU A 126 -14.04 1.70 1.65
N ALA A 127 -15.29 1.76 1.16
CA ALA A 127 -15.96 3.01 0.91
C ALA A 127 -16.07 3.83 2.20
N PRO A 128 -15.83 5.16 2.16
CA PRO A 128 -16.06 6.03 3.31
C PRO A 128 -17.56 6.08 3.64
N ALA A 129 -17.86 6.59 4.84
CA ALA A 129 -19.22 6.90 5.24
C ALA A 129 -19.94 7.78 4.20
N GLN A 130 -21.26 7.78 4.22
CA GLN A 130 -22.06 8.51 3.24
C GLN A 130 -21.77 10.00 3.25
N THR A 131 -21.44 10.54 2.09
CA THR A 131 -21.24 11.97 1.84
C THR A 131 -22.39 12.53 1.01
N GLY A 132 -22.60 13.83 1.05
CA GLY A 132 -23.59 14.49 0.21
C GLY A 132 -23.19 14.44 -1.28
N ALA A 133 -24.17 14.28 -2.18
CA ALA A 133 -23.90 14.39 -3.61
C ALA A 133 -23.56 15.83 -3.97
N ARG A 134 -22.49 16.00 -4.76
CA ARG A 134 -22.04 17.31 -5.26
C ARG A 134 -22.61 17.52 -6.66
N ALA A 135 -23.06 18.73 -6.96
CA ALA A 135 -23.62 19.06 -8.27
C ALA A 135 -22.61 18.73 -9.39
N TYR A 136 -21.34 19.05 -9.16
CA TYR A 136 -20.25 18.60 -10.03
C TYR A 136 -18.92 18.60 -9.25
N THR A 137 -18.01 17.71 -9.67
CA THR A 137 -16.61 17.67 -9.20
C THR A 137 -15.72 17.50 -10.40
N THR A 138 -14.70 18.33 -10.51
CA THR A 138 -13.80 18.33 -11.68
C THR A 138 -12.41 17.88 -11.29
N GLN A 139 -11.92 16.88 -12.00
CA GLN A 139 -10.51 16.55 -12.10
C GLN A 139 -9.96 17.30 -13.32
N TYR A 140 -8.94 18.12 -13.15
CA TYR A 140 -8.35 18.86 -14.26
C TYR A 140 -6.83 18.75 -14.27
N ARG A 141 -6.30 17.96 -15.22
CA ARG A 141 -4.85 17.74 -15.41
C ARG A 141 -4.11 17.32 -14.16
N GLU A 142 -4.80 16.66 -13.26
CA GLU A 142 -4.21 16.04 -12.06
C GLU A 142 -4.21 14.52 -12.19
N ASP A 143 -3.31 13.84 -11.48
CA ASP A 143 -3.31 12.39 -11.40
C ASP A 143 -4.49 11.89 -10.55
N ASP A 144 -4.83 10.62 -10.74
CA ASP A 144 -6.02 10.03 -10.11
C ASP A 144 -5.87 9.95 -8.59
N TRP A 145 -4.65 9.76 -8.08
CA TRP A 145 -4.40 9.72 -6.65
C TRP A 145 -4.55 11.11 -6.01
N SER A 146 -3.89 12.13 -6.56
CA SER A 146 -4.00 13.51 -6.07
C SER A 146 -5.45 14.00 -6.07
N PHE A 147 -6.20 13.64 -7.11
CA PHE A 147 -7.62 13.97 -7.21
C PHE A 147 -8.44 13.27 -6.12
N LEU A 148 -8.23 11.96 -5.91
CA LEU A 148 -8.90 11.18 -4.89
C LEU A 148 -8.61 11.74 -3.49
N ASP A 149 -7.33 11.95 -3.16
CA ASP A 149 -6.91 12.49 -1.87
C ASP A 149 -7.54 13.86 -1.60
N ARG A 150 -7.54 14.75 -2.60
CA ARG A 150 -8.18 16.06 -2.50
C ARG A 150 -9.68 15.96 -2.22
N VAL A 151 -10.40 15.14 -2.99
CA VAL A 151 -11.86 14.98 -2.83
C VAL A 151 -12.20 14.43 -1.44
N MET A 152 -11.41 13.48 -0.92
CA MET A 152 -11.61 12.92 0.40
C MET A 152 -11.28 13.91 1.51
N ARG A 153 -10.22 14.68 1.39
CA ARG A 153 -9.85 15.72 2.37
C ARG A 153 -10.88 16.86 2.41
N GLU A 154 -11.50 17.21 1.29
CA GLU A 154 -12.58 18.19 1.22
C GLU A 154 -13.83 17.75 2.00
N GLU A 155 -14.08 16.45 2.14
CA GLU A 155 -15.14 15.89 3.01
C GLU A 155 -14.69 15.67 4.46
N GLY A 156 -13.41 15.94 4.78
CA GLY A 156 -12.87 15.77 6.12
C GLY A 156 -12.37 14.36 6.40
N PHE A 157 -12.26 13.49 5.40
CA PHE A 157 -11.74 12.16 5.58
C PHE A 157 -10.21 12.15 5.71
N SER A 158 -9.72 11.33 6.63
CA SER A 158 -8.35 10.85 6.69
C SER A 158 -8.29 9.42 6.17
N TRP A 159 -7.12 8.95 5.74
CA TRP A 159 -6.96 7.60 5.25
C TRP A 159 -5.68 6.95 5.77
N PHE A 160 -5.68 5.63 5.80
CA PHE A 160 -4.55 4.78 6.20
C PHE A 160 -4.68 3.39 5.56
N TYR A 161 -3.66 2.56 5.69
CA TYR A 161 -3.71 1.17 5.25
C TYR A 161 -3.94 0.24 6.44
N GLU A 162 -4.86 -0.69 6.28
CA GLU A 162 -5.04 -1.82 7.16
C GLU A 162 -4.40 -3.04 6.52
N HIS A 163 -3.44 -3.63 7.23
CA HIS A 163 -2.66 -4.76 6.73
C HIS A 163 -3.23 -6.10 7.18
N GLY A 164 -2.99 -7.12 6.36
CA GLY A 164 -3.41 -8.50 6.56
C GLY A 164 -3.07 -9.34 5.33
N ASN A 165 -3.83 -10.40 5.09
CA ASN A 165 -3.71 -11.20 3.85
C ASN A 165 -3.93 -10.34 2.60
N GLU A 166 -4.71 -9.28 2.75
CA GLU A 166 -4.92 -8.21 1.78
C GLU A 166 -4.63 -6.88 2.49
N THR A 167 -4.11 -5.91 1.78
CA THR A 167 -3.96 -4.54 2.27
C THR A 167 -5.15 -3.72 1.81
N LYS A 168 -5.84 -3.08 2.76
CA LYS A 168 -7.04 -2.28 2.51
C LYS A 168 -6.77 -0.80 2.72
N LEU A 169 -7.20 0.03 1.77
CA LEU A 169 -7.26 1.47 1.97
C LEU A 169 -8.54 1.79 2.75
N ARG A 170 -8.38 2.38 3.94
CA ARG A 170 -9.46 2.76 4.84
C ARG A 170 -9.60 4.27 4.91
N PHE A 171 -10.83 4.75 4.87
CA PHE A 171 -11.15 6.15 5.10
C PHE A 171 -11.85 6.32 6.44
N LEU A 172 -11.41 7.29 7.23
CA LEU A 172 -11.99 7.67 8.51
C LEU A 172 -12.59 9.08 8.41
N ASP A 173 -13.84 9.21 8.78
CA ASP A 173 -14.54 10.49 8.94
C ASP A 173 -14.39 11.07 10.36
N ASP A 174 -14.15 10.21 11.33
CA ASP A 174 -13.97 10.60 12.73
C ASP A 174 -12.89 9.73 13.39
N SER A 175 -11.87 10.37 13.95
CA SER A 175 -10.80 9.69 14.66
C SER A 175 -11.28 8.95 15.92
N THR A 176 -12.45 9.28 16.44
CA THR A 176 -13.05 8.60 17.59
C THR A 176 -13.69 7.26 17.22
N SER A 177 -13.96 7.03 15.93
CA SER A 177 -14.48 5.77 15.40
C SER A 177 -13.38 4.71 15.19
N ALA A 178 -12.11 5.12 15.27
CA ALA A 178 -10.99 4.19 15.15
C ALA A 178 -10.99 3.21 16.34
N GLU A 179 -10.84 1.91 16.04
CA GLU A 179 -10.67 0.91 17.09
C GLU A 179 -9.44 1.23 17.94
N SER A 180 -9.60 1.13 19.27
CA SER A 180 -8.46 1.26 20.16
C SER A 180 -7.48 0.13 19.91
N LEU A 181 -6.21 0.43 19.67
CA LEU A 181 -5.16 -0.56 19.54
C LEU A 181 -4.89 -1.36 20.82
N GLY A 182 -5.67 -1.14 21.90
CA GLY A 182 -5.45 -1.74 23.20
C GLY A 182 -4.27 -1.11 23.94
N ASP A 183 -3.65 -1.86 24.83
CA ASP A 183 -2.45 -1.41 25.54
C ASP A 183 -1.33 -1.06 24.54
N PRO A 184 -0.55 0.01 24.82
CA PRO A 184 0.44 0.49 23.89
C PRO A 184 1.41 -0.62 23.49
N PHE A 185 1.32 -1.05 22.24
CA PHE A 185 2.26 -1.99 21.64
C PHE A 185 3.64 -1.35 21.59
N VAL A 186 4.46 -1.61 22.56
CA VAL A 186 5.89 -1.30 22.47
C VAL A 186 6.54 -2.43 21.66
N HIS A 187 6.54 -2.30 20.36
CA HIS A 187 7.39 -3.13 19.51
C HIS A 187 8.83 -2.68 19.69
N ARG A 188 9.59 -3.40 20.52
CA ARG A 188 11.05 -3.33 20.47
C ARG A 188 11.52 -4.41 19.50
N TYR A 189 11.96 -3.98 18.34
CA TYR A 189 12.63 -4.80 17.35
C TYR A 189 14.07 -5.09 17.77
#